data_952c21e67dee47507d7976f9dea08b6d
#
_entry.id   952c21e67dee47507d7976f9dea08b6d
#
_cell.length_a   1.000
_cell.length_b   1.000
_cell.length_c   1.000
_cell.angle_alpha   90.00
_cell.angle_beta   90.00
_cell.angle_gamma   90.00
#
_symmetry.space_group_name_H-M   'P 1'
#
loop_
_entity.id
_entity.type
_entity.pdbx_description
1 polymer ?
#
loop_
_entity_poly.entity_id
_entity_poly.type
_entity_poly.pdbx_seq_one_letter_code
_entity_poly.pdbx_strand_id
1 'polypeptide(L)'
;MTALCPFHLAFPVDDLAAARDFYGNLLGCSEGRSSSEWIDFNFYGHQIVAHLAPDEAGAVPANAVDGHGVPVRHFGVVLPMHDWQVAADKLTAAGVEFIIKPYI
;
A
#
# COMPACT_ATOMS: atom_id res chain seq x y z
N MET A 1 28.79 -2.23 -3.26
CA MET A 1 27.41 -1.90 -3.62
C MET A 1 26.74 -1.17 -2.46
N THR A 2 26.09 -0.07 -2.74
CA THR A 2 25.39 0.72 -1.71
C THR A 2 23.95 0.27 -1.63
N ALA A 3 23.49 -0.09 -0.42
CA ALA A 3 22.09 -0.40 -0.19
C ALA A 3 21.26 0.88 -0.29
N LEU A 4 20.04 0.75 -0.79
CA LEU A 4 19.10 1.87 -0.80
C LEU A 4 18.69 2.20 0.63
N CYS A 5 18.58 3.49 0.93
CA CYS A 5 18.05 3.92 2.22
C CYS A 5 16.53 3.77 2.22
N PRO A 6 15.93 3.27 3.31
CA PRO A 6 14.49 3.26 3.43
C PRO A 6 13.92 4.67 3.38
N PHE A 7 12.83 4.83 2.65
CA PHE A 7 12.11 6.10 2.67
C PHE A 7 10.96 6.02 3.66
N HIS A 8 10.41 7.17 4.00
CA HIS A 8 9.31 7.31 4.93
C HIS A 8 8.14 7.99 4.21
N LEU A 9 6.96 7.42 4.35
CA LEU A 9 5.73 7.97 3.76
C LEU A 9 4.60 7.88 4.76
N ALA A 10 3.91 8.98 5.00
CA ALA A 10 2.68 9.00 5.78
C ALA A 10 1.49 9.20 4.84
N PHE A 11 0.40 8.46 5.07
CA PHE A 11 -0.80 8.55 4.24
C PHE A 11 -2.06 8.42 5.08
N PRO A 12 -3.17 9.02 4.64
CA PRO A 12 -4.40 8.98 5.41
C PRO A 12 -5.16 7.67 5.20
N VAL A 13 -5.81 7.21 6.26
CA VAL A 13 -6.76 6.09 6.22
C VAL A 13 -8.00 6.46 7.01
N ASP A 14 -9.11 5.82 6.73
CA ASP A 14 -10.36 6.03 7.44
C ASP A 14 -10.63 4.99 8.54
N ASP A 15 -9.83 3.92 8.58
CA ASP A 15 -10.03 2.82 9.52
C ASP A 15 -8.68 2.13 9.77
N LEU A 16 -8.17 2.24 10.99
CA LEU A 16 -6.89 1.63 11.36
C LEU A 16 -6.97 0.10 11.38
N ALA A 17 -8.10 -0.46 11.79
CA ALA A 17 -8.26 -1.92 11.80
C ALA A 17 -8.22 -2.49 10.38
N ALA A 18 -8.85 -1.82 9.42
CA ALA A 18 -8.80 -2.19 8.02
C ALA A 18 -7.38 -2.06 7.45
N ALA A 19 -6.67 -0.99 7.81
CA ALA A 19 -5.28 -0.79 7.38
C ALA A 19 -4.37 -1.89 7.94
N ARG A 20 -4.54 -2.27 9.20
CA ARG A 20 -3.78 -3.35 9.83
C ARG A 20 -4.04 -4.67 9.14
N ASP A 21 -5.30 -4.93 8.78
CA ASP A 21 -5.67 -6.16 8.09
C ASP A 21 -5.05 -6.22 6.69
N PHE A 22 -5.13 -5.14 5.94
CA PHE A 22 -4.59 -5.09 4.58
C PHE A 22 -3.05 -5.16 4.56
N TYR A 23 -2.39 -4.23 5.25
CA TYR A 23 -0.93 -4.16 5.22
C TYR A 23 -0.27 -5.23 6.08
N GLY A 24 -0.82 -5.50 7.27
CA GLY A 24 -0.26 -6.46 8.19
C GLY A 24 -0.58 -7.90 7.83
N ASN A 25 -1.84 -8.22 7.72
CA ASN A 25 -2.26 -9.62 7.52
C ASN A 25 -2.17 -10.04 6.06
N LEU A 26 -2.70 -9.26 5.13
CA LEU A 26 -2.74 -9.64 3.72
C LEU A 26 -1.38 -9.48 3.05
N LEU A 27 -0.75 -8.31 3.15
CA LEU A 27 0.55 -8.07 2.53
C LEU A 27 1.72 -8.61 3.36
N GLY A 28 1.50 -8.93 4.63
CA GLY A 28 2.54 -9.49 5.49
C GLY A 28 3.57 -8.49 5.98
N CYS A 29 3.23 -7.19 5.98
CA CYS A 29 4.12 -6.16 6.51
C CYS A 29 4.19 -6.25 8.03
N SER A 30 5.39 -6.28 8.60
CA SER A 30 5.51 -6.23 10.05
C SER A 30 5.11 -4.86 10.56
N GLU A 31 4.47 -4.83 11.72
CA GLU A 31 4.05 -3.60 12.36
C GLU A 31 5.16 -3.08 13.26
N GLY A 32 5.43 -1.79 13.22
CA GLY A 32 6.36 -1.14 14.12
C GLY A 32 5.62 -0.53 15.30
N ARG A 33 5.75 0.78 15.49
CA ARG A 33 5.04 1.49 16.55
C ARG A 33 3.63 1.82 16.11
N SER A 34 2.75 2.04 17.08
CA SER A 34 1.38 2.47 16.81
C SER A 34 0.82 3.28 17.97
N SER A 35 -0.25 3.99 17.70
CA SER A 35 -1.08 4.67 18.70
C SER A 35 -2.53 4.45 18.32
N SER A 36 -3.43 5.17 18.99
CA SER A 36 -4.86 5.16 18.60
C SER A 36 -5.12 5.90 17.30
N GLU A 37 -4.13 6.58 16.75
CA GLU A 37 -4.31 7.46 15.58
C GLU A 37 -3.43 7.10 14.40
N TRP A 38 -2.45 6.22 14.56
CA TRP A 38 -1.53 5.85 13.48
C TRP A 38 -0.88 4.50 13.72
N ILE A 39 -0.38 3.89 12.62
CA ILE A 39 0.34 2.60 12.64
C ILE A 39 1.51 2.68 11.66
N ASP A 40 2.72 2.33 12.14
CA ASP A 40 3.90 2.14 11.30
C ASP A 40 3.91 0.73 10.74
N PHE A 41 4.23 0.58 9.45
CA PHE A 41 4.49 -0.72 8.83
C PHE A 41 5.84 -0.73 8.13
N ASN A 42 6.49 -1.89 8.15
CA ASN A 42 7.63 -2.15 7.29
C ASN A 42 7.08 -2.62 5.94
N PHE A 43 7.13 -1.74 4.94
CA PHE A 43 6.61 -2.00 3.60
C PHE A 43 7.79 -2.26 2.67
N TYR A 44 8.13 -3.55 2.52
CA TYR A 44 9.27 -3.99 1.70
C TYR A 44 10.57 -3.27 2.05
N GLY A 45 10.83 -3.06 3.33
CA GLY A 45 12.02 -2.39 3.83
C GLY A 45 11.88 -0.89 4.01
N HIS A 46 10.75 -0.30 3.59
CA HIS A 46 10.49 1.14 3.79
C HIS A 46 9.50 1.35 4.93
N GLN A 47 9.52 2.53 5.51
CA GLN A 47 8.59 2.88 6.59
C GLN A 47 7.39 3.61 6.02
N ILE A 48 6.21 3.01 6.12
CA ILE A 48 4.96 3.70 5.80
C ILE A 48 4.12 3.83 7.06
N VAL A 49 3.38 4.94 7.17
CA VAL A 49 2.57 5.22 8.35
C VAL A 49 1.14 5.51 7.92
N ALA A 50 0.22 4.65 8.36
CA ALA A 50 -1.21 4.89 8.17
C ALA A 50 -1.70 5.81 9.29
N HIS A 51 -2.14 7.00 8.94
CA HIS A 51 -2.71 7.97 9.88
C HIS A 51 -4.23 7.99 9.77
N LEU A 52 -4.90 7.91 10.90
CA LEU A 52 -6.36 8.01 10.94
C LEU A 52 -6.76 9.45 10.62
N ALA A 53 -7.19 9.68 9.40
CA ALA A 53 -7.62 10.99 8.91
C ALA A 53 -8.76 10.79 7.90
N PRO A 54 -9.99 10.47 8.38
CA PRO A 54 -11.11 10.12 7.49
C PRO A 54 -11.43 11.19 6.46
N ASP A 55 -11.26 12.47 6.79
CA ASP A 55 -11.55 13.57 5.90
C ASP A 55 -10.57 13.66 4.71
N GLU A 56 -9.37 13.07 4.87
CA GLU A 56 -8.33 13.06 3.84
C GLU A 56 -8.29 11.72 3.10
N ALA A 57 -8.90 10.67 3.66
CA ALA A 57 -8.91 9.35 3.08
C ALA A 57 -10.15 9.20 2.21
N GLY A 58 -9.99 9.14 0.93
CA GLY A 58 -11.12 9.00 0.02
C GLY A 58 -10.67 8.97 -1.42
N ALA A 59 -11.65 9.04 -2.32
CA ALA A 59 -11.39 9.08 -3.74
C ALA A 59 -10.55 10.32 -4.09
N VAL A 60 -9.53 10.13 -4.91
CA VAL A 60 -8.67 11.19 -5.40
C VAL A 60 -8.85 11.35 -6.90
N PRO A 61 -8.52 12.51 -7.49
CA PRO A 61 -8.56 12.69 -8.94
C PRO A 61 -7.70 11.63 -9.64
N ALA A 62 -8.11 11.24 -10.84
CA ALA A 62 -7.38 10.27 -11.64
C ALA A 62 -6.89 10.91 -12.93
N ASN A 63 -5.72 10.47 -13.38
CA ASN A 63 -5.18 10.82 -14.69
C ASN A 63 -5.13 9.57 -15.56
N ALA A 64 -5.26 9.74 -16.86
CA ALA A 64 -5.18 8.62 -17.80
C ALA A 64 -3.73 8.18 -17.96
N VAL A 65 -3.47 6.89 -17.76
CA VAL A 65 -2.18 6.25 -18.03
C VAL A 65 -2.48 4.95 -18.77
N ASP A 66 -1.96 4.81 -19.98
CA ASP A 66 -2.16 3.63 -20.83
C ASP A 66 -3.64 3.25 -20.95
N GLY A 67 -4.51 4.26 -21.08
CA GLY A 67 -5.95 4.07 -21.24
C GLY A 67 -6.71 3.80 -19.93
N HIS A 68 -6.05 3.82 -18.79
CA HIS A 68 -6.67 3.59 -17.48
C HIS A 68 -6.73 4.88 -16.67
N GLY A 69 -7.82 5.07 -15.92
CA GLY A 69 -7.92 6.15 -14.93
C GLY A 69 -7.12 5.78 -13.68
N VAL A 70 -5.98 6.41 -13.50
CA VAL A 70 -5.06 6.12 -12.39
C VAL A 70 -5.22 7.19 -11.30
N PRO A 71 -5.50 6.80 -10.05
CA PRO A 71 -5.62 7.76 -8.97
C PRO A 71 -4.33 8.55 -8.76
N VAL A 72 -4.48 9.82 -8.47
CA VAL A 72 -3.39 10.69 -8.05
C VAL A 72 -3.88 11.39 -6.76
N ARG A 73 -3.44 10.98 -5.65
CA ARG A 73 -2.20 10.35 -5.15
C ARG A 73 -2.27 8.81 -5.11
N HIS A 74 -1.14 8.19 -5.29
CA HIS A 74 -0.94 6.79 -4.99
C HIS A 74 0.55 6.56 -4.70
N PHE A 75 0.88 5.40 -4.12
CA PHE A 75 2.25 5.00 -3.89
C PHE A 75 2.36 3.49 -4.09
N GLY A 76 3.57 3.03 -4.21
CA GLY A 76 3.83 1.61 -4.36
C GLY A 76 5.31 1.31 -4.30
N VAL A 77 5.64 0.07 -4.55
CA VAL A 77 7.01 -0.42 -4.60
C VAL A 77 7.22 -1.18 -5.89
N VAL A 78 8.40 -1.01 -6.47
CA VAL A 78 8.77 -1.76 -7.67
C VAL A 78 9.46 -3.05 -7.21
N LEU A 79 8.84 -4.18 -7.52
CA LEU A 79 9.29 -5.49 -7.06
C LEU A 79 9.97 -6.27 -8.18
N PRO A 80 10.96 -7.12 -7.85
CA PRO A 80 11.42 -8.15 -8.78
C PRO A 80 10.24 -9.01 -9.23
N MET A 81 10.31 -9.60 -10.43
CA MET A 81 9.19 -10.32 -11.02
C MET A 81 8.63 -11.42 -10.11
N HIS A 82 9.49 -12.18 -9.43
CA HIS A 82 9.02 -13.23 -8.53
C HIS A 82 8.17 -12.66 -7.39
N ASP A 83 8.65 -11.61 -6.75
CA ASP A 83 7.94 -10.98 -5.62
C ASP A 83 6.65 -10.32 -6.09
N TRP A 84 6.66 -9.71 -7.29
CA TRP A 84 5.48 -9.14 -7.91
C TRP A 84 4.40 -10.22 -8.12
N GLN A 85 4.80 -11.37 -8.65
CA GLN A 85 3.86 -12.47 -8.90
C GLN A 85 3.26 -12.99 -7.59
N VAL A 86 4.09 -13.16 -6.56
CA VAL A 86 3.61 -13.59 -5.24
C VAL A 86 2.58 -12.61 -4.67
N ALA A 87 2.87 -11.31 -4.74
CA ALA A 87 1.94 -10.29 -4.25
C ALA A 87 0.65 -10.27 -5.08
N ALA A 88 0.76 -10.32 -6.40
CA ALA A 88 -0.41 -10.31 -7.30
C ALA A 88 -1.32 -11.53 -7.03
N ASP A 89 -0.73 -12.70 -6.87
CA ASP A 89 -1.49 -13.93 -6.59
C ASP A 89 -2.18 -13.87 -5.22
N LYS A 90 -1.50 -13.36 -4.22
CA LYS A 90 -2.04 -13.22 -2.88
C LYS A 90 -3.23 -12.27 -2.85
N LEU A 91 -3.11 -11.12 -3.50
CA LEU A 91 -4.19 -10.13 -3.58
C LEU A 91 -5.38 -10.67 -4.37
N THR A 92 -5.13 -11.38 -5.46
CA THR A 92 -6.18 -12.00 -6.27
C THR A 92 -6.93 -13.07 -5.46
N ALA A 93 -6.19 -13.93 -4.76
CA ALA A 93 -6.79 -14.99 -3.95
C ALA A 93 -7.63 -14.44 -2.79
N ALA A 94 -7.26 -13.27 -2.26
CA ALA A 94 -8.00 -12.61 -1.19
C ALA A 94 -9.24 -11.87 -1.67
N GLY A 95 -9.50 -11.83 -2.99
CA GLY A 95 -10.65 -11.16 -3.55
C GLY A 95 -10.55 -9.63 -3.58
N VAL A 96 -9.33 -9.10 -3.56
CA VAL A 96 -9.12 -7.65 -3.65
C VAL A 96 -9.67 -7.13 -4.97
N GLU A 97 -10.43 -6.05 -4.91
CA GLU A 97 -10.94 -5.37 -6.09
C GLU A 97 -9.86 -4.46 -6.66
N PHE A 98 -9.43 -4.73 -7.90
CA PHE A 98 -8.37 -3.96 -8.55
C PHE A 98 -8.96 -2.84 -9.40
N ILE A 99 -8.40 -1.63 -9.30
CA ILE A 99 -8.67 -0.56 -10.26
C ILE A 99 -8.10 -0.96 -11.63
N ILE A 100 -6.86 -1.50 -11.60
CA ILE A 100 -6.22 -2.08 -12.77
C ILE A 100 -5.74 -3.47 -12.36
N LYS A 101 -6.24 -4.51 -13.03
CA LYS A 101 -5.82 -5.88 -12.71
C LYS A 101 -4.34 -6.08 -13.01
N PRO A 102 -3.64 -6.95 -12.24
CA PRO A 102 -2.25 -7.26 -12.53
C PRO A 102 -2.11 -7.84 -13.95
N TYR A 103 -1.13 -7.33 -14.70
CA TYR A 103 -0.81 -7.84 -16.03
C TYR A 103 0.67 -7.59 -16.34
N ILE A 104 1.17 -8.33 -17.29
CA ILE A 104 2.54 -8.21 -17.77
C ILE A 104 2.58 -7.43 -19.09
#